data_404d1c44ffa9f7eb283f0f231d66fc3d
#
_entry.id   404d1c44ffa9f7eb283f0f231d66fc3d
#
_cell.length_a   1.000
_cell.length_b   1.000
_cell.length_c   1.000
_cell.angle_alpha   90.00
_cell.angle_beta   90.00
_cell.angle_gamma   90.00
#
_symmetry.space_group_name_H-M   'P 1'
#
loop_
_entity.id
_entity.type
_entity.pdbx_description
1 polymer ?
#
loop_
_entity_poly.entity_id
_entity_poly.type
_entity_poly.pdbx_seq_one_letter_code
_entity_poly.pdbx_strand_id
1 'polypeptide(L)'
;SLSLVTASKADNLYWLGRDTERAFTTLVQFFPFYDRVMDTDVDAFRPFAKALDLPQDFEDFDGFIHSFLYDGTNPDSVRSAIVAAFNNAVVLRPELTSRLLQYVELAVKNITEAAERSASADDIYSQRDIADDMLAFWGGIENSTADITLKAFVFIGKYIERIDLYTRFHLDNSELDAPLAKLETYSRTLDGMPLPSCFVSGISWLLGQLPSRGYPELTSRLNEFLTDFNSRAITGDPKDAGMLNAMNMDAKRP
;
A
#
# COMPACT_ATOMS: atom_id res chain seq x y z
N SER A 1 -2.91 -2.22 26.08
CA SER A 1 -4.28 -1.71 26.07
C SER A 1 -4.75 -1.52 24.64
N LEU A 2 -5.95 -2.01 24.32
CA LEU A 2 -6.59 -1.75 23.04
C LEU A 2 -6.93 -0.26 22.98
N SER A 3 -6.39 0.44 22.02
CA SER A 3 -6.68 1.85 21.80
C SER A 3 -8.03 2.02 21.11
N LEU A 4 -8.63 3.16 21.38
CA LEU A 4 -9.90 3.54 20.81
C LEU A 4 -9.70 4.05 19.39
N VAL A 5 -10.06 3.24 18.40
CA VAL A 5 -9.94 3.59 16.99
C VAL A 5 -11.33 3.68 16.38
N THR A 6 -11.68 4.85 15.82
CA THR A 6 -12.90 5.01 15.03
C THR A 6 -12.78 4.26 13.70
N ALA A 7 -13.89 3.90 13.08
CA ALA A 7 -13.88 3.28 11.75
C ALA A 7 -13.15 4.14 10.71
N SER A 8 -13.37 5.45 10.74
CA SER A 8 -12.68 6.39 9.84
C SER A 8 -11.17 6.42 10.07
N LYS A 9 -10.72 6.43 11.31
CA LYS A 9 -9.29 6.39 11.65
C LYS A 9 -8.66 5.06 11.21
N ALA A 10 -9.32 3.95 11.48
CA ALA A 10 -8.85 2.62 11.06
C ALA A 10 -8.73 2.53 9.53
N ASP A 11 -9.69 3.07 8.80
CA ASP A 11 -9.66 3.14 7.34
C ASP A 11 -8.47 3.98 6.82
N ASN A 12 -8.25 5.16 7.40
CA ASN A 12 -7.10 5.99 7.04
C ASN A 12 -5.76 5.31 7.33
N LEU A 13 -5.64 4.59 8.45
CA LEU A 13 -4.44 3.82 8.78
C LEU A 13 -4.21 2.67 7.81
N TYR A 14 -5.26 1.94 7.46
CA TYR A 14 -5.22 0.86 6.49
C TYR A 14 -4.75 1.36 5.11
N TRP A 15 -5.33 2.44 4.61
CA TRP A 15 -4.94 3.02 3.32
C TRP A 15 -3.55 3.66 3.35
N LEU A 16 -3.13 4.23 4.48
CA LEU A 16 -1.75 4.70 4.65
C LEU A 16 -0.76 3.53 4.47
N GLY A 17 -1.06 2.38 5.03
CA GLY A 17 -0.27 1.16 4.83
C GLY A 17 -0.25 0.72 3.38
N ARG A 18 -1.41 0.70 2.72
CA ARG A 18 -1.52 0.32 1.30
C ARG A 18 -0.76 1.26 0.38
N ASP A 19 -0.96 2.56 0.53
CA ASP A 19 -0.38 3.56 -0.37
C ASP A 19 1.14 3.64 -0.23
N THR A 20 1.66 3.57 1.00
CA THR A 20 3.12 3.53 1.22
C THR A 20 3.76 2.28 0.62
N GLU A 21 3.11 1.14 0.77
CA GLU A 21 3.59 -0.12 0.18
C GLU A 21 3.53 -0.12 -1.34
N ARG A 22 2.46 0.42 -1.92
CA ARG A 22 2.34 0.55 -3.38
C ARG A 22 3.50 1.35 -3.95
N ALA A 23 3.82 2.49 -3.36
CA ALA A 23 4.96 3.29 -3.79
C ALA A 23 6.28 2.53 -3.65
N PHE A 24 6.51 1.90 -2.50
CA PHE A 24 7.75 1.17 -2.22
C PHE A 24 7.95 -0.03 -3.15
N THR A 25 7.02 -0.96 -3.16
CA THR A 25 7.17 -2.21 -3.94
C THR A 25 7.16 -1.93 -5.44
N THR A 26 6.35 -1.00 -5.90
CA THR A 26 6.35 -0.60 -7.31
C THR A 26 7.71 -0.06 -7.73
N LEU A 27 8.34 0.81 -6.93
CA LEU A 27 9.69 1.32 -7.21
C LEU A 27 10.75 0.21 -7.14
N VAL A 28 10.70 -0.65 -6.13
CA VAL A 28 11.66 -1.76 -5.99
C VAL A 28 11.61 -2.71 -7.19
N GLN A 29 10.43 -2.98 -7.75
CA GLN A 29 10.29 -3.79 -8.96
C GLN A 29 10.64 -3.01 -10.23
N PHE A 30 10.43 -1.70 -10.23
CA PHE A 30 10.69 -0.84 -11.38
C PHE A 30 12.17 -0.69 -11.70
N PHE A 31 13.05 -0.50 -10.72
CA PHE A 31 14.46 -0.18 -10.99
C PHE A 31 15.22 -1.27 -11.73
N PRO A 32 15.15 -2.55 -11.35
CA PRO A 32 15.79 -3.61 -12.13
C PRO A 32 15.26 -3.71 -13.57
N PHE A 33 13.98 -3.43 -13.74
CA PHE A 33 13.35 -3.35 -15.05
C PHE A 33 13.87 -2.15 -15.85
N TYR A 34 13.94 -0.96 -15.25
CA TYR A 34 14.47 0.25 -15.89
C TYR A 34 15.90 0.05 -16.35
N ASP A 35 16.77 -0.49 -15.53
CA ASP A 35 18.16 -0.80 -15.89
C ASP A 35 18.21 -1.73 -17.10
N ARG A 36 17.38 -2.77 -17.12
CA ARG A 36 17.30 -3.74 -18.22
C ARG A 36 16.86 -3.09 -19.53
N VAL A 37 15.86 -2.22 -19.49
CA VAL A 37 15.39 -1.48 -20.68
C VAL A 37 16.48 -0.58 -21.23
N MET A 38 17.18 0.13 -20.37
CA MET A 38 18.27 1.03 -20.78
C MET A 38 19.45 0.27 -21.39
N ASP A 39 19.70 -0.96 -20.93
CA ASP A 39 20.84 -1.77 -21.38
C ASP A 39 20.52 -2.59 -22.65
N THR A 40 19.26 -2.86 -22.96
CA THR A 40 18.90 -3.83 -24.01
C THR A 40 17.93 -3.30 -25.06
N ASP A 41 16.69 -3.00 -24.68
CA ASP A 41 15.60 -2.69 -25.60
C ASP A 41 14.59 -1.77 -24.95
N VAL A 42 14.41 -0.58 -25.53
CA VAL A 42 13.44 0.42 -25.05
C VAL A 42 11.99 -0.06 -25.11
N ASP A 43 11.65 -1.03 -25.97
CA ASP A 43 10.30 -1.60 -26.04
C ASP A 43 10.02 -2.66 -24.96
N ALA A 44 11.02 -3.08 -24.17
CA ALA A 44 10.87 -4.03 -23.09
C ALA A 44 9.95 -3.54 -21.95
N PHE A 45 9.58 -2.25 -21.94
CA PHE A 45 8.61 -1.72 -20.98
C PHE A 45 7.18 -2.28 -21.21
N ARG A 46 6.85 -2.71 -22.42
CA ARG A 46 5.49 -3.17 -22.75
C ARG A 46 5.05 -4.41 -21.98
N PRO A 47 5.86 -5.47 -21.86
CA PRO A 47 5.53 -6.59 -21.00
C PRO A 47 5.36 -6.23 -19.51
N PHE A 48 6.16 -5.29 -19.01
CA PHE A 48 6.05 -4.79 -17.65
C PHE A 48 4.73 -4.05 -17.42
N ALA A 49 4.37 -3.13 -18.32
CA ALA A 49 3.10 -2.42 -18.28
C ALA A 49 1.89 -3.38 -18.33
N LYS A 50 1.98 -4.41 -19.18
CA LYS A 50 0.94 -5.44 -19.30
C LYS A 50 0.79 -6.26 -18.00
N ALA A 51 1.88 -6.62 -17.33
CA ALA A 51 1.85 -7.35 -16.07
C ALA A 51 1.13 -6.56 -14.95
N LEU A 52 1.14 -5.24 -15.03
CA LEU A 52 0.46 -4.34 -14.09
C LEU A 52 -0.97 -3.94 -14.54
N ASP A 53 -1.49 -4.53 -15.60
CA ASP A 53 -2.78 -4.15 -16.21
C ASP A 53 -2.86 -2.66 -16.58
N LEU A 54 -1.72 -2.05 -16.92
CA LEU A 54 -1.68 -0.66 -17.35
C LEU A 54 -2.16 -0.53 -18.80
N PRO A 55 -2.77 0.62 -19.16
CA PRO A 55 -3.10 0.91 -20.55
C PRO A 55 -1.87 0.75 -21.45
N GLN A 56 -2.05 0.23 -22.67
CA GLN A 56 -0.96 -0.04 -23.63
C GLN A 56 -0.85 1.05 -24.71
N ASP A 57 -1.37 2.24 -24.44
CA ASP A 57 -1.46 3.37 -25.36
C ASP A 57 -0.26 4.33 -25.28
N PHE A 58 0.84 3.89 -24.71
CA PHE A 58 2.08 4.67 -24.65
C PHE A 58 2.78 4.67 -26.02
N GLU A 59 3.11 5.86 -26.52
CA GLU A 59 3.86 5.98 -27.77
C GLU A 59 5.29 5.47 -27.63
N ASP A 60 5.93 5.81 -26.50
CA ASP A 60 7.32 5.50 -26.23
C ASP A 60 7.58 5.26 -24.73
N PHE A 61 8.83 4.95 -24.42
CA PHE A 61 9.27 4.70 -23.06
C PHE A 61 9.17 5.95 -22.16
N ASP A 62 9.45 7.14 -22.69
CA ASP A 62 9.34 8.38 -21.93
C ASP A 62 7.89 8.65 -21.52
N GLY A 63 6.94 8.42 -22.41
CA GLY A 63 5.51 8.51 -22.11
C GLY A 63 5.07 7.52 -21.05
N PHE A 64 5.59 6.29 -21.11
CA PHE A 64 5.36 5.28 -20.07
C PHE A 64 5.90 5.73 -18.72
N ILE A 65 7.17 6.19 -18.65
CA ILE A 65 7.79 6.67 -17.40
C ILE A 65 6.99 7.82 -16.81
N HIS A 66 6.61 8.79 -17.62
CA HIS A 66 5.80 9.92 -17.14
C HIS A 66 4.49 9.46 -16.52
N SER A 67 3.74 8.60 -17.22
CA SER A 67 2.46 8.09 -16.72
C SER A 67 2.63 7.25 -15.47
N PHE A 68 3.63 6.38 -15.44
CA PHE A 68 3.85 5.41 -14.38
C PHE A 68 4.38 6.04 -13.09
N LEU A 69 5.33 6.97 -13.20
CA LEU A 69 5.95 7.59 -12.03
C LEU A 69 5.29 8.92 -11.64
N TYR A 70 5.04 9.81 -12.59
CA TYR A 70 4.89 11.24 -12.32
C TYR A 70 3.51 11.84 -12.60
N ASP A 71 2.64 11.14 -13.31
CA ASP A 71 1.33 11.70 -13.67
C ASP A 71 0.37 11.66 -12.48
N GLY A 72 0.15 12.81 -11.86
CA GLY A 72 -0.80 12.96 -10.75
C GLY A 72 -2.27 12.77 -11.11
N THR A 73 -2.60 12.73 -12.42
CA THR A 73 -3.96 12.44 -12.90
C THR A 73 -4.20 10.95 -13.10
N ASN A 74 -3.12 10.16 -13.18
CA ASN A 74 -3.19 8.71 -13.23
C ASN A 74 -3.28 8.15 -11.80
N PRO A 75 -4.39 7.55 -11.38
CA PRO A 75 -4.55 7.03 -10.02
C PRO A 75 -3.59 5.90 -9.68
N ASP A 76 -3.01 5.24 -10.69
CA ASP A 76 -2.08 4.12 -10.53
C ASP A 76 -0.61 4.55 -10.54
N SER A 77 -0.30 5.84 -10.69
CA SER A 77 1.07 6.34 -10.68
C SER A 77 1.69 6.28 -9.28
N VAL A 78 3.02 6.19 -9.23
CA VAL A 78 3.76 6.27 -7.95
C VAL A 78 3.50 7.61 -7.26
N ARG A 79 3.45 8.71 -8.02
CA ARG A 79 3.11 10.03 -7.49
C ARG A 79 1.74 10.02 -6.80
N SER A 80 0.72 9.44 -7.41
CA SER A 80 -0.62 9.35 -6.83
C SER A 80 -0.63 8.53 -5.54
N ALA A 81 0.12 7.44 -5.47
CA ALA A 81 0.25 6.64 -4.25
C ALA A 81 0.90 7.45 -3.11
N ILE A 82 1.96 8.17 -3.39
CA ILE A 82 2.66 9.01 -2.39
C ILE A 82 1.77 10.16 -1.92
N VAL A 83 1.06 10.83 -2.82
CA VAL A 83 0.13 11.91 -2.45
C VAL A 83 -1.03 11.37 -1.60
N ALA A 84 -1.57 10.21 -1.94
CA ALA A 84 -2.60 9.56 -1.14
C ALA A 84 -2.09 9.18 0.25
N ALA A 85 -0.87 8.63 0.35
CA ALA A 85 -0.22 8.33 1.61
C ALA A 85 -0.05 9.60 2.47
N PHE A 86 0.40 10.69 1.87
CA PHE A 86 0.54 11.98 2.56
C PHE A 86 -0.80 12.50 3.08
N ASN A 87 -1.86 12.47 2.27
CA ASN A 87 -3.19 12.90 2.68
C ASN A 87 -3.71 12.10 3.88
N ASN A 88 -3.53 10.78 3.87
CA ASN A 88 -3.86 9.91 5.00
C ASN A 88 -3.01 10.24 6.24
N ALA A 89 -1.72 10.48 6.06
CA ALA A 89 -0.80 10.81 7.16
C ALA A 89 -1.16 12.16 7.80
N VAL A 90 -1.56 13.15 7.02
CA VAL A 90 -2.00 14.47 7.54
C VAL A 90 -3.24 14.34 8.42
N VAL A 91 -4.23 13.55 8.00
CA VAL A 91 -5.43 13.28 8.80
C VAL A 91 -5.07 12.56 10.11
N LEU A 92 -4.04 11.73 10.08
CA LEU A 92 -3.56 10.95 11.23
C LEU A 92 -2.49 11.69 12.06
N ARG A 93 -2.27 12.97 11.80
CA ARG A 93 -1.24 13.76 12.51
C ARG A 93 -1.27 13.63 14.03
N PRO A 94 -2.42 13.59 14.71
CA PRO A 94 -2.45 13.41 16.17
C PRO A 94 -1.85 12.09 16.66
N GLU A 95 -1.83 11.07 15.81
CA GLU A 95 -1.34 9.73 16.12
C GLU A 95 0.11 9.50 15.66
N LEU A 96 0.54 10.26 14.65
CA LEU A 96 1.88 10.19 14.09
C LEU A 96 2.79 11.25 14.70
N THR A 97 4.06 10.93 14.92
CA THR A 97 5.05 11.94 15.30
C THR A 97 5.37 12.83 14.10
N SER A 98 5.81 14.06 14.37
CA SER A 98 6.25 14.97 13.31
C SER A 98 7.35 14.37 12.44
N ARG A 99 8.23 13.57 13.04
CA ARG A 99 9.31 12.88 12.33
C ARG A 99 8.78 11.85 11.33
N LEU A 100 7.76 11.08 11.70
CA LEU A 100 7.13 10.10 10.80
C LEU A 100 6.43 10.78 9.64
N LEU A 101 5.68 11.84 9.91
CA LEU A 101 5.03 12.64 8.87
C LEU A 101 6.07 13.21 7.90
N GLN A 102 7.23 13.65 8.40
CA GLN A 102 8.30 14.22 7.59
C GLN A 102 8.82 13.26 6.52
N TYR A 103 8.91 11.95 6.78
CA TYR A 103 9.34 10.99 5.76
C TYR A 103 8.39 10.98 4.56
N VAL A 104 7.09 11.04 4.81
CA VAL A 104 6.10 11.08 3.72
C VAL A 104 6.14 12.43 2.99
N GLU A 105 6.33 13.54 3.70
CA GLU A 105 6.53 14.87 3.11
C GLU A 105 7.75 14.93 2.18
N LEU A 106 8.87 14.33 2.60
CA LEU A 106 10.08 14.24 1.78
C LEU A 106 9.82 13.46 0.49
N ALA A 107 9.08 12.37 0.56
CA ALA A 107 8.71 11.59 -0.61
C ALA A 107 7.84 12.40 -1.59
N VAL A 108 6.84 13.12 -1.09
CA VAL A 108 5.99 14.00 -1.92
C VAL A 108 6.83 15.08 -2.59
N LYS A 109 7.71 15.74 -1.84
CA LYS A 109 8.58 16.77 -2.37
C LYS A 109 9.49 16.25 -3.47
N ASN A 110 10.14 15.12 -3.25
CA ASN A 110 11.04 14.49 -4.21
C ASN A 110 10.32 14.20 -5.54
N ILE A 111 9.20 13.48 -5.50
CA ILE A 111 8.50 13.09 -6.72
C ILE A 111 7.85 14.28 -7.45
N THR A 112 7.36 15.26 -6.73
CA THR A 112 6.77 16.46 -7.31
C THR A 112 7.82 17.32 -8.01
N GLU A 113 8.97 17.54 -7.38
CA GLU A 113 10.07 18.29 -7.99
C GLU A 113 10.64 17.56 -9.22
N ALA A 114 10.81 16.25 -9.17
CA ALA A 114 11.25 15.46 -10.32
C ALA A 114 10.26 15.56 -11.49
N ALA A 115 8.98 15.49 -11.22
CA ALA A 115 7.93 15.63 -12.24
C ALA A 115 7.96 17.01 -12.93
N GLU A 116 8.20 18.09 -12.15
CA GLU A 116 8.28 19.46 -12.67
C GLU A 116 9.52 19.69 -13.55
N ARG A 117 10.62 18.98 -13.28
CA ARG A 117 11.86 19.09 -14.05
C ARG A 117 11.90 18.28 -15.34
N SER A 118 10.81 17.66 -15.75
CA SER A 118 10.78 16.77 -16.92
C SER A 118 11.76 15.59 -16.83
N ALA A 119 11.88 15.04 -15.64
CA ALA A 119 12.53 13.80 -15.24
C ALA A 119 13.71 13.31 -16.12
N SER A 120 14.90 13.75 -15.78
CA SER A 120 16.15 13.16 -16.32
C SER A 120 16.39 11.75 -15.74
N ALA A 121 17.37 11.02 -16.30
CA ALA A 121 17.80 9.75 -15.74
C ALA A 121 18.23 9.87 -14.26
N ASP A 122 18.93 10.97 -13.90
CA ASP A 122 19.33 11.23 -12.52
C ASP A 122 18.10 11.43 -11.62
N ASP A 123 17.07 12.12 -12.09
CA ASP A 123 15.81 12.28 -11.35
C ASP A 123 15.10 10.94 -11.15
N ILE A 124 15.12 10.05 -12.14
CA ILE A 124 14.55 8.70 -12.02
C ILE A 124 15.29 7.91 -10.94
N TYR A 125 16.62 7.89 -10.95
CA TYR A 125 17.40 7.20 -9.91
C TYR A 125 17.20 7.82 -8.52
N SER A 126 16.97 9.12 -8.43
CA SER A 126 16.68 9.78 -7.14
C SER A 126 15.37 9.29 -6.49
N GLN A 127 14.48 8.62 -7.25
CA GLN A 127 13.27 8.01 -6.69
C GLN A 127 13.56 6.83 -5.75
N ARG A 128 14.78 6.30 -5.74
CA ARG A 128 15.25 5.34 -4.72
C ARG A 128 15.15 5.92 -3.32
N ASP A 129 15.34 7.21 -3.16
CA ASP A 129 15.20 7.91 -1.89
C ASP A 129 13.76 7.80 -1.34
N ILE A 130 12.76 7.75 -2.21
CA ILE A 130 11.37 7.51 -1.81
C ILE A 130 11.20 6.13 -1.17
N ALA A 131 11.80 5.09 -1.76
CA ALA A 131 11.79 3.76 -1.18
C ALA A 131 12.46 3.74 0.21
N ASP A 132 13.58 4.43 0.37
CA ASP A 132 14.26 4.57 1.65
C ASP A 132 13.42 5.35 2.67
N ASP A 133 12.72 6.40 2.26
CA ASP A 133 11.79 7.15 3.10
C ASP A 133 10.66 6.24 3.61
N MET A 134 10.13 5.36 2.77
CA MET A 134 9.08 4.41 3.18
C MET A 134 9.59 3.39 4.18
N LEU A 135 10.80 2.87 3.99
CA LEU A 135 11.44 1.98 4.98
C LEU A 135 11.65 2.68 6.32
N ALA A 136 12.11 3.92 6.31
CA ALA A 136 12.28 4.73 7.52
C ALA A 136 10.94 5.01 8.21
N PHE A 137 9.90 5.31 7.43
CA PHE A 137 8.55 5.52 7.94
C PHE A 137 8.01 4.28 8.64
N TRP A 138 8.07 3.11 8.01
CA TRP A 138 7.60 1.86 8.63
C TRP A 138 8.43 1.48 9.86
N GLY A 139 9.75 1.63 9.80
CA GLY A 139 10.63 1.41 10.94
C GLY A 139 10.28 2.32 12.12
N GLY A 140 9.95 3.57 11.84
CA GLY A 140 9.48 4.51 12.83
C GLY A 140 8.14 4.12 13.46
N ILE A 141 7.19 3.68 12.67
CA ILE A 141 5.91 3.15 13.18
C ILE A 141 6.15 1.93 14.07
N GLU A 142 6.97 0.99 13.62
CA GLU A 142 7.28 -0.23 14.38
C GLU A 142 7.89 0.08 15.75
N ASN A 143 8.79 1.05 15.83
CA ASN A 143 9.60 1.30 17.01
C ASN A 143 9.07 2.43 17.92
N SER A 144 8.29 3.39 17.39
CA SER A 144 7.87 4.57 18.15
C SER A 144 6.41 4.59 18.54
N THR A 145 5.58 3.78 17.91
CA THR A 145 4.14 3.73 18.19
C THR A 145 3.88 2.74 19.32
N ALA A 146 3.50 3.25 20.49
CA ALA A 146 3.10 2.43 21.62
C ALA A 146 1.76 1.72 21.44
N ASP A 147 0.94 2.22 20.50
CA ASP A 147 -0.39 1.70 20.22
C ASP A 147 -0.34 0.56 19.21
N ILE A 148 -0.47 -0.65 19.71
CA ILE A 148 -0.42 -1.87 18.89
C ILE A 148 -1.59 -1.98 17.89
N THR A 149 -2.72 -1.34 18.19
CA THR A 149 -3.91 -1.36 17.33
C THR A 149 -3.70 -0.47 16.10
N LEU A 150 -3.18 0.74 16.30
CA LEU A 150 -2.83 1.63 15.18
C LEU A 150 -1.80 0.98 14.27
N LYS A 151 -0.75 0.41 14.85
CA LYS A 151 0.29 -0.33 14.13
C LYS A 151 -0.32 -1.46 13.30
N ALA A 152 -1.22 -2.25 13.89
CA ALA A 152 -1.84 -3.37 13.20
C ALA A 152 -2.59 -2.94 11.94
N PHE A 153 -3.39 -1.88 11.99
CA PHE A 153 -4.12 -1.40 10.81
C PHE A 153 -3.19 -0.95 9.69
N VAL A 154 -2.12 -0.22 10.01
CA VAL A 154 -1.14 0.19 9.00
C VAL A 154 -0.48 -1.02 8.34
N PHE A 155 -0.01 -1.97 9.13
CA PHE A 155 0.71 -3.12 8.59
C PHE A 155 -0.19 -4.16 7.93
N ILE A 156 -1.45 -4.28 8.31
CA ILE A 156 -2.44 -5.06 7.56
C ILE A 156 -2.60 -4.48 6.15
N GLY A 157 -2.79 -3.17 6.03
CA GLY A 157 -2.85 -2.49 4.73
C GLY A 157 -1.59 -2.72 3.91
N LYS A 158 -0.42 -2.52 4.53
CA LYS A 158 0.89 -2.74 3.91
C LYS A 158 1.01 -4.15 3.32
N TYR A 159 0.71 -5.18 4.08
CA TYR A 159 0.93 -6.55 3.62
C TYR A 159 -0.14 -7.05 2.66
N ILE A 160 -1.37 -6.57 2.73
CA ILE A 160 -2.39 -6.81 1.70
C ILE A 160 -1.92 -6.23 0.35
N GLU A 161 -1.43 -5.01 0.33
CA GLU A 161 -0.91 -4.39 -0.90
C GLU A 161 0.31 -5.14 -1.44
N ARG A 162 1.22 -5.58 -0.57
CA ARG A 162 2.39 -6.38 -0.98
C ARG A 162 1.97 -7.70 -1.64
N ILE A 163 1.02 -8.40 -1.07
CA ILE A 163 0.48 -9.64 -1.65
C ILE A 163 -0.13 -9.36 -3.02
N ASP A 164 -0.93 -8.32 -3.14
CA ASP A 164 -1.52 -7.91 -4.43
C ASP A 164 -0.45 -7.63 -5.48
N LEU A 165 0.53 -6.79 -5.16
CA LEU A 165 1.60 -6.44 -6.09
C LEU A 165 2.50 -7.63 -6.44
N TYR A 166 2.89 -8.45 -5.46
CA TYR A 166 3.70 -9.64 -5.71
C TYR A 166 3.01 -10.61 -6.65
N THR A 167 1.70 -10.75 -6.51
CA THR A 167 0.89 -11.57 -7.41
C THR A 167 0.83 -10.98 -8.82
N ARG A 168 0.64 -9.67 -8.95
CA ARG A 168 0.64 -8.98 -10.25
C ARG A 168 1.99 -9.02 -10.96
N PHE A 169 3.08 -8.93 -10.20
CA PHE A 169 4.43 -9.07 -10.75
C PHE A 169 4.84 -10.51 -11.03
N HIS A 170 3.97 -11.48 -10.74
CA HIS A 170 4.23 -12.91 -10.92
C HIS A 170 5.51 -13.39 -10.21
N LEU A 171 5.76 -12.92 -9.00
CA LEU A 171 6.89 -13.39 -8.20
C LEU A 171 6.67 -14.84 -7.77
N ASP A 172 7.75 -15.54 -7.43
CA ASP A 172 7.67 -16.92 -6.96
C ASP A 172 6.73 -17.04 -5.75
N ASN A 173 5.99 -18.15 -5.66
CA ASN A 173 5.06 -18.40 -4.55
C ASN A 173 5.73 -18.30 -3.17
N SER A 174 7.01 -18.66 -3.07
CA SER A 174 7.78 -18.54 -1.84
C SER A 174 7.90 -17.11 -1.35
N GLU A 175 7.83 -16.11 -2.24
CA GLU A 175 7.86 -14.70 -1.88
C GLU A 175 6.58 -14.24 -1.15
N LEU A 176 5.50 -15.00 -1.23
CA LEU A 176 4.25 -14.71 -0.53
C LEU A 176 4.25 -15.18 0.93
N ASP A 177 5.15 -16.08 1.31
CA ASP A 177 5.18 -16.66 2.66
C ASP A 177 5.40 -15.60 3.74
N ALA A 178 6.38 -14.72 3.55
CA ALA A 178 6.72 -13.68 4.53
C ALA A 178 5.57 -12.64 4.70
N PRO A 179 5.01 -12.03 3.64
CA PRO A 179 3.92 -11.07 3.81
C PRO A 179 2.66 -11.69 4.41
N LEU A 180 2.39 -12.96 4.13
CA LEU A 180 1.23 -13.63 4.71
C LEU A 180 1.42 -13.97 6.18
N ALA A 181 2.63 -14.38 6.58
CA ALA A 181 2.97 -14.58 7.98
C ALA A 181 2.83 -13.26 8.78
N LYS A 182 3.27 -12.15 8.20
CA LYS A 182 3.11 -10.82 8.78
C LYS A 182 1.64 -10.39 8.88
N LEU A 183 0.86 -10.62 7.82
CA LEU A 183 -0.57 -10.34 7.83
C LEU A 183 -1.28 -11.12 8.95
N GLU A 184 -0.96 -12.39 9.12
CA GLU A 184 -1.49 -13.20 10.22
C GLU A 184 -1.14 -12.61 11.59
N THR A 185 0.12 -12.25 11.80
CA THR A 185 0.60 -11.68 13.07
C THR A 185 -0.16 -10.41 13.44
N TYR A 186 -0.31 -9.47 12.52
CA TYR A 186 -1.00 -8.22 12.79
C TYR A 186 -2.52 -8.40 12.90
N SER A 187 -3.10 -9.34 12.17
CA SER A 187 -4.52 -9.66 12.27
C SER A 187 -4.89 -10.18 13.67
N ARG A 188 -4.05 -11.02 14.25
CA ARG A 188 -4.24 -11.54 15.62
C ARG A 188 -4.25 -10.43 16.67
N THR A 189 -3.53 -9.34 16.44
CA THR A 189 -3.53 -8.17 17.33
C THR A 189 -4.92 -7.53 17.43
N LEU A 190 -5.75 -7.71 16.42
CA LEU A 190 -7.11 -7.16 16.36
C LEU A 190 -8.19 -8.15 16.84
N ASP A 191 -7.80 -9.32 17.31
CA ASP A 191 -8.75 -10.31 17.83
C ASP A 191 -9.57 -9.72 18.99
N GLY A 192 -10.88 -9.94 18.91
CA GLY A 192 -11.83 -9.43 19.90
C GLY A 192 -12.29 -7.98 19.67
N MET A 193 -11.75 -7.28 18.65
CA MET A 193 -12.28 -5.99 18.23
C MET A 193 -13.54 -6.17 17.34
N PRO A 194 -14.54 -5.28 17.46
CA PRO A 194 -15.73 -5.32 16.63
C PRO A 194 -15.42 -4.76 15.24
N LEU A 195 -14.82 -5.57 14.39
CA LEU A 195 -14.49 -5.24 13.01
C LEU A 195 -15.63 -5.67 12.07
N PRO A 196 -15.80 -5.02 10.92
CA PRO A 196 -16.74 -5.48 9.90
C PRO A 196 -16.48 -6.95 9.54
N SER A 197 -17.55 -7.73 9.43
CA SER A 197 -17.45 -9.17 9.11
C SER A 197 -16.76 -9.42 7.78
N CYS A 198 -16.97 -8.54 6.79
CA CYS A 198 -16.28 -8.62 5.49
C CYS A 198 -14.77 -8.43 5.63
N PHE A 199 -14.30 -7.58 6.55
CA PHE A 199 -12.88 -7.40 6.82
C PHE A 199 -12.27 -8.66 7.44
N VAL A 200 -12.89 -9.21 8.48
CA VAL A 200 -12.42 -10.42 9.17
C VAL A 200 -12.42 -11.63 8.25
N SER A 201 -13.51 -11.87 7.54
CA SER A 201 -13.61 -13.00 6.60
C SER A 201 -12.68 -12.85 5.41
N GLY A 202 -12.47 -11.63 4.94
CA GLY A 202 -11.53 -11.34 3.86
C GLY A 202 -10.09 -11.68 4.22
N ILE A 203 -9.64 -11.30 5.42
CA ILE A 203 -8.30 -11.65 5.89
C ILE A 203 -8.18 -13.16 6.07
N SER A 204 -9.18 -13.82 6.67
CA SER A 204 -9.19 -15.28 6.82
C SER A 204 -9.11 -15.98 5.47
N TRP A 205 -9.82 -15.47 4.47
CA TRP A 205 -9.76 -16.01 3.12
C TRP A 205 -8.36 -15.88 2.52
N LEU A 206 -7.73 -14.70 2.62
CA LEU A 206 -6.36 -14.48 2.15
C LEU A 206 -5.37 -15.45 2.79
N LEU A 207 -5.43 -15.59 4.11
CA LEU A 207 -4.55 -16.51 4.85
C LEU A 207 -4.76 -17.97 4.47
N GLY A 208 -5.97 -18.34 4.04
CA GLY A 208 -6.30 -19.68 3.57
C GLY A 208 -5.86 -19.98 2.13
N GLN A 209 -5.46 -19.01 1.33
CA GLN A 209 -5.12 -19.20 -0.08
C GLN A 209 -3.72 -19.75 -0.33
N LEU A 210 -2.86 -19.80 0.66
CA LEU A 210 -1.47 -20.23 0.53
C LEU A 210 -1.26 -21.74 0.66
N PRO A 211 -0.20 -22.22 0.10
CA PRO A 211 0.69 -21.81 -1.01
C PRO A 211 0.41 -22.56 -2.32
N SER A 212 -0.79 -23.04 -2.53
CA SER A 212 -1.07 -24.17 -3.43
C SER A 212 -1.62 -23.81 -4.81
N ARG A 213 -1.65 -22.53 -5.22
CA ARG A 213 -2.32 -22.12 -6.45
C ARG A 213 -1.40 -21.42 -7.43
N GLY A 214 -1.56 -21.73 -8.74
CA GLY A 214 -0.88 -21.01 -9.79
C GLY A 214 -1.29 -19.53 -9.83
N TYR A 215 -0.38 -18.64 -10.20
CA TYR A 215 -0.59 -17.20 -10.23
C TYR A 215 -1.82 -16.74 -11.02
N PRO A 216 -2.14 -17.28 -12.23
CA PRO A 216 -3.30 -16.81 -12.97
C PRO A 216 -4.61 -16.93 -12.20
N GLU A 217 -4.82 -18.04 -11.52
CA GLU A 217 -6.02 -18.26 -10.70
C GLU A 217 -6.01 -17.38 -9.45
N LEU A 218 -4.87 -17.30 -8.78
CA LEU A 218 -4.71 -16.48 -7.58
C LEU A 218 -4.88 -14.99 -7.90
N THR A 219 -4.28 -14.50 -8.99
CA THR A 219 -4.40 -13.11 -9.43
C THR A 219 -5.85 -12.74 -9.72
N SER A 220 -6.56 -13.58 -10.48
CA SER A 220 -7.98 -13.34 -10.80
C SER A 220 -8.83 -13.28 -9.54
N ARG A 221 -8.65 -14.22 -8.63
CA ARG A 221 -9.38 -14.28 -7.36
C ARG A 221 -9.04 -13.12 -6.43
N LEU A 222 -7.76 -12.72 -6.37
CA LEU A 222 -7.35 -11.55 -5.61
C LEU A 222 -7.97 -10.28 -6.14
N ASN A 223 -7.99 -10.07 -7.45
CA ASN A 223 -8.61 -8.89 -8.06
C ASN A 223 -10.10 -8.83 -7.74
N GLU A 224 -10.82 -9.93 -7.87
CA GLU A 224 -12.24 -10.00 -7.51
C GLU A 224 -12.45 -9.73 -6.01
N PHE A 225 -11.70 -10.43 -5.17
CA PHE A 225 -11.75 -10.26 -3.72
C PHE A 225 -11.41 -8.83 -3.29
N LEU A 226 -10.31 -8.25 -3.80
CA LEU A 226 -9.88 -6.91 -3.42
C LEU A 226 -10.85 -5.83 -3.92
N THR A 227 -11.51 -6.02 -5.05
CA THR A 227 -12.54 -5.11 -5.53
C THR A 227 -13.70 -5.05 -4.53
N ASP A 228 -14.21 -6.18 -4.08
CA ASP A 228 -15.26 -6.25 -3.07
C ASP A 228 -14.76 -5.80 -1.69
N PHE A 229 -13.58 -6.26 -1.28
CA PHE A 229 -12.96 -5.92 0.00
C PHE A 229 -12.71 -4.42 0.13
N ASN A 230 -12.13 -3.77 -0.87
CA ASN A 230 -11.85 -2.34 -0.84
C ASN A 230 -13.11 -1.47 -0.83
N SER A 231 -14.21 -1.93 -1.43
CA SER A 231 -15.49 -1.21 -1.39
C SER A 231 -16.16 -1.26 -0.02
N ARG A 232 -15.81 -2.23 0.81
CA ARG A 232 -16.42 -2.48 2.11
C ARG A 232 -15.46 -2.39 3.28
N ALA A 233 -14.21 -2.74 3.08
CA ALA A 233 -13.09 -2.78 4.03
C ALA A 233 -13.47 -2.48 5.50
N ILE A 234 -12.84 -1.47 6.10
CA ILE A 234 -13.03 -1.16 7.52
C ILE A 234 -14.29 -0.32 7.76
N THR A 235 -14.70 0.47 6.78
CA THR A 235 -15.98 1.21 6.85
C THR A 235 -17.18 0.31 6.58
N GLY A 236 -17.00 -0.75 5.81
CA GLY A 236 -17.88 -1.89 5.64
C GLY A 236 -19.35 -1.59 5.49
N ASP A 237 -20.19 -2.45 6.09
CA ASP A 237 -21.59 -2.18 6.33
C ASP A 237 -21.71 -1.03 7.36
N PRO A 238 -22.59 -0.04 7.14
CA PRO A 238 -22.84 1.04 8.10
C PRO A 238 -23.13 0.56 9.52
N LYS A 239 -23.72 -0.60 9.67
CA LYS A 239 -23.98 -1.23 10.96
C LYS A 239 -22.69 -1.64 11.67
N ASP A 240 -21.75 -2.25 10.96
CA ASP A 240 -20.47 -2.68 11.52
C ASP A 240 -19.60 -1.47 11.90
N ALA A 241 -19.58 -0.44 11.07
CA ALA A 241 -18.91 0.82 11.37
C ALA A 241 -19.51 1.50 12.60
N GLY A 242 -20.85 1.46 12.74
CA GLY A 242 -21.57 1.98 13.89
C GLY A 242 -21.21 1.25 15.18
N MET A 243 -21.06 -0.07 15.15
CA MET A 243 -20.64 -0.88 16.31
C MET A 243 -19.23 -0.50 16.77
N LEU A 244 -18.26 -0.36 15.88
CA LEU A 244 -16.89 0.04 16.20
C LEU A 244 -16.88 1.44 16.83
N ASN A 245 -17.60 2.38 16.26
CA ASN A 245 -17.69 3.74 16.78
C ASN A 245 -18.38 3.79 18.16
N ALA A 246 -19.44 3.02 18.37
CA ALA A 246 -20.16 2.94 19.65
C ALA A 246 -19.23 2.41 20.77
N MET A 247 -18.46 1.35 20.53
CA MET A 247 -17.50 0.83 21.51
C MET A 247 -16.40 1.85 21.84
N ASN A 248 -15.92 2.60 20.86
CA ASN A 248 -14.96 3.66 21.09
C ASN A 248 -15.53 4.79 21.97
N MET A 249 -16.82 5.09 21.84
CA MET A 249 -17.50 6.07 22.69
C MET A 249 -17.67 5.57 24.13
N ASP A 250 -18.10 4.32 24.32
CA ASP A 250 -18.32 3.74 25.65
C ASP A 250 -17.02 3.63 26.45
N ALA A 251 -15.91 3.30 25.81
CA ALA A 251 -14.61 3.24 26.46
C ALA A 251 -14.03 4.63 26.81
N LYS A 252 -14.60 5.74 26.31
CA LYS A 252 -14.25 7.11 26.68
C LYS A 252 -15.08 7.67 27.83
N ARG A 253 -16.09 6.94 28.32
CA ARG A 253 -16.83 7.35 29.50
C ARG A 253 -15.97 7.10 30.75
N PRO A 254 -15.84 8.09 31.62
CA PRO A 254 -15.05 7.96 32.87
C PRO A 254 -15.64 6.92 33.81
#